data_387a7d5f9e7fbebfabb6d6ff11ec94e2
#
_entry.id   387a7d5f9e7fbebfabb6d6ff11ec94e2
#
_cell.length_a   1.000
_cell.length_b   1.000
_cell.length_c   1.000
_cell.angle_alpha   90.00
_cell.angle_beta   90.00
_cell.angle_gamma   90.00
#
_symmetry.space_group_name_H-M   'P 1'
#
loop_
_entity.id
_entity.type
_entity.pdbx_description
1 polymer ?
#
loop_
_entity_poly.entity_id
_entity_poly.type
_entity_poly.pdbx_seq_one_letter_code
_entity_poly.pdbx_strand_id
1 'polypeptide(L)'
;MRTVFFISTALVVIVLLPCPSESQTLNIWPGVPPGSESWTHKEMTVADTPIGAVVFNVVTPTLTAYVPDKSKATGAGIIIAPGGAFVALAIDVEGNEVARWLQQRGIAAFVLKYRITEKKGEGIPAGLNMDEVSKFGIADGIQAIKVVRQHASEWGVAPDRIGFLGFSAGAMVVSGALLQPDNSLRPSIAAMIYGGPFGVMPNIPAKLPPMFMAWAQDDPLVLAQIIKFYDALRAAGHKPEAHIFGTGGHGFGMRKQGTSSDHWIDAFYYWLEAHGFTKR
;
A
#
# COMPACT_ATOMS: atom_id res chain seq x y z
N MET A 1 35.72 17.28 67.81
CA MET A 1 34.80 17.54 66.70
C MET A 1 35.10 16.58 65.56
N ARG A 2 34.22 15.60 65.29
CA ARG A 2 34.35 14.65 64.15
C ARG A 2 33.38 15.10 63.06
N THR A 3 33.93 15.55 61.94
CA THR A 3 33.13 15.96 60.78
C THR A 3 32.73 14.74 59.98
N VAL A 4 31.44 14.44 59.85
CA VAL A 4 30.90 13.35 59.03
C VAL A 4 30.56 13.93 57.66
N PHE A 5 31.24 13.45 56.61
CA PHE A 5 30.92 13.76 55.22
C PHE A 5 29.84 12.78 54.72
N PHE A 6 28.65 13.30 54.36
CA PHE A 6 27.64 12.54 53.61
C PHE A 6 27.96 12.64 52.13
N ILE A 7 28.29 11.49 51.53
CA ILE A 7 28.39 11.36 50.05
C ILE A 7 27.00 11.01 49.53
N SER A 8 26.38 11.94 48.82
CA SER A 8 25.11 11.76 48.17
C SER A 8 25.38 11.13 46.78
N THR A 9 25.04 9.85 46.60
CA THR A 9 25.13 9.15 45.31
C THR A 9 23.90 9.47 44.48
N ALA A 10 24.02 10.33 43.47
CA ALA A 10 22.95 10.61 42.52
C ALA A 10 22.82 9.40 41.57
N LEU A 11 21.67 8.75 41.61
CA LEU A 11 21.29 7.67 40.68
C LEU A 11 20.89 8.30 39.35
N VAL A 12 21.74 8.19 38.33
CA VAL A 12 21.39 8.61 36.97
C VAL A 12 20.55 7.49 36.32
N VAL A 13 19.26 7.71 36.23
CA VAL A 13 18.36 6.84 35.47
C VAL A 13 18.49 7.20 34.00
N ILE A 14 19.21 6.37 33.24
CA ILE A 14 19.27 6.48 31.77
C ILE A 14 17.95 5.90 31.24
N VAL A 15 17.03 6.78 30.86
CA VAL A 15 15.84 6.39 30.10
C VAL A 15 16.28 6.10 28.67
N LEU A 16 16.45 4.83 28.34
CA LEU A 16 16.60 4.38 26.95
C LEU A 16 15.27 4.64 26.24
N LEU A 17 15.21 5.73 25.48
CA LEU A 17 14.11 5.94 24.55
C LEU A 17 14.17 4.81 23.49
N PRO A 18 13.07 4.12 23.17
CA PRO A 18 13.07 3.12 22.13
C PRO A 18 13.45 3.81 20.81
N CYS A 19 14.54 3.35 20.21
CA CYS A 19 14.92 3.74 18.86
C CYS A 19 13.77 3.32 17.93
N PRO A 20 13.24 4.18 17.04
CA PRO A 20 12.26 3.76 16.06
C PRO A 20 12.87 2.61 15.27
N SER A 21 12.13 1.49 15.17
CA SER A 21 12.61 0.34 14.40
C SER A 21 12.88 0.80 12.97
N GLU A 22 14.15 0.67 12.53
CA GLU A 22 14.53 0.99 11.15
C GLU A 22 13.67 0.16 10.20
N SER A 23 13.14 0.80 9.16
CA SER A 23 12.38 0.13 8.12
C SER A 23 13.32 -0.82 7.36
N GLN A 24 12.99 -2.11 7.35
CA GLN A 24 13.73 -3.12 6.59
C GLN A 24 13.23 -3.17 5.16
N THR A 25 14.12 -3.06 4.18
CA THR A 25 13.79 -3.23 2.76
C THR A 25 14.36 -4.54 2.24
N LEU A 26 13.55 -5.32 1.52
CA LEU A 26 13.95 -6.59 0.92
C LEU A 26 13.46 -6.71 -0.53
N ASN A 27 14.24 -7.42 -1.35
CA ASN A 27 13.84 -7.79 -2.70
C ASN A 27 12.74 -8.86 -2.63
N ILE A 28 11.70 -8.74 -3.46
CA ILE A 28 10.61 -9.72 -3.46
C ILE A 28 10.88 -10.91 -4.39
N TRP A 29 11.86 -10.81 -5.27
CA TRP A 29 12.31 -11.88 -6.16
C TRP A 29 13.77 -12.27 -5.82
N PRO A 30 14.11 -13.55 -5.89
CA PRO A 30 15.47 -14.01 -5.54
C PRO A 30 16.54 -13.64 -6.58
N GLY A 31 16.13 -13.05 -7.70
CA GLY A 31 16.99 -12.62 -8.79
C GLY A 31 16.28 -11.64 -9.71
N VAL A 32 16.59 -11.68 -11.01
CA VAL A 32 15.89 -10.85 -11.99
C VAL A 32 14.42 -11.25 -12.02
N PRO A 33 13.48 -10.29 -11.86
CA PRO A 33 12.06 -10.60 -11.89
C PRO A 33 11.61 -11.11 -13.25
N PRO A 34 10.76 -12.15 -13.32
CA PRO A 34 10.31 -12.73 -14.58
C PRO A 34 9.68 -11.73 -15.54
N GLY A 35 10.06 -11.78 -16.83
CA GLY A 35 9.53 -10.93 -17.90
C GLY A 35 10.15 -9.55 -18.01
N SER A 36 11.16 -9.22 -17.18
CA SER A 36 11.91 -7.97 -17.25
C SER A 36 13.42 -8.19 -17.39
N GLU A 37 13.84 -9.34 -17.90
CA GLU A 37 15.24 -9.74 -18.05
C GLU A 37 16.03 -8.80 -18.98
N SER A 38 15.34 -8.17 -19.93
CA SER A 38 15.93 -7.21 -20.88
C SER A 38 15.86 -5.74 -20.41
N TRP A 39 15.31 -5.48 -19.23
CA TRP A 39 15.19 -4.10 -18.73
C TRP A 39 16.54 -3.58 -18.24
N THR A 40 16.98 -2.46 -18.82
CA THR A 40 18.28 -1.83 -18.53
C THR A 40 18.17 -0.42 -17.99
N HIS A 41 16.96 0.14 -17.91
CA HIS A 41 16.75 1.47 -17.37
C HIS A 41 17.08 1.51 -15.84
N LYS A 42 17.54 2.67 -15.40
CA LYS A 42 17.99 2.86 -14.02
C LYS A 42 16.93 3.56 -13.19
N GLU A 43 16.67 3.01 -12.02
CA GLU A 43 15.80 3.62 -11.03
C GLU A 43 16.29 5.02 -10.66
N MET A 44 15.36 5.94 -10.51
CA MET A 44 15.61 7.33 -10.11
C MET A 44 14.54 7.74 -9.09
N THR A 45 14.98 8.43 -8.05
CA THR A 45 14.10 9.04 -7.05
C THR A 45 14.23 10.56 -7.08
N VAL A 46 13.10 11.25 -7.17
CA VAL A 46 13.02 12.71 -6.99
C VAL A 46 12.40 12.95 -5.63
N ALA A 47 13.18 13.45 -4.67
CA ALA A 47 12.75 13.56 -3.27
C ALA A 47 11.83 14.77 -3.03
N ASP A 48 12.15 15.91 -3.64
CA ASP A 48 11.50 17.19 -3.35
C ASP A 48 10.43 17.52 -4.39
N THR A 49 9.30 16.81 -4.34
CA THR A 49 8.12 17.14 -5.14
C THR A 49 6.97 17.62 -4.24
N PRO A 50 5.92 18.27 -4.78
CA PRO A 50 4.74 18.66 -3.99
C PRO A 50 4.00 17.51 -3.30
N ILE A 51 4.31 16.26 -3.65
CA ILE A 51 3.73 15.03 -3.07
C ILE A 51 4.78 14.17 -2.37
N GLY A 52 5.91 14.75 -1.94
CA GLY A 52 7.04 14.03 -1.38
C GLY A 52 7.86 13.28 -2.43
N ALA A 53 8.53 12.22 -2.05
CA ALA A 53 9.36 11.44 -2.97
C ALA A 53 8.53 10.70 -4.03
N VAL A 54 9.03 10.74 -5.26
CA VAL A 54 8.50 9.99 -6.41
C VAL A 54 9.61 9.15 -7.02
N VAL A 55 9.32 7.86 -7.23
CA VAL A 55 10.28 6.90 -7.81
C VAL A 55 9.90 6.60 -9.26
N PHE A 56 10.89 6.57 -10.12
CA PHE A 56 10.77 6.26 -11.54
C PHE A 56 11.64 5.05 -11.91
N ASN A 57 11.29 4.39 -13.02
CA ASN A 57 12.14 3.38 -13.65
C ASN A 57 12.48 2.19 -12.73
N VAL A 58 11.53 1.70 -11.98
CA VAL A 58 11.73 0.55 -11.09
C VAL A 58 11.87 -0.72 -11.90
N VAL A 59 13.03 -1.36 -11.81
CA VAL A 59 13.32 -2.69 -12.41
C VAL A 59 13.47 -3.78 -11.36
N THR A 60 13.86 -3.39 -10.13
CA THR A 60 14.00 -4.32 -8.99
C THR A 60 12.92 -4.01 -7.96
N PRO A 61 11.84 -4.81 -7.92
CA PRO A 61 10.77 -4.56 -6.97
C PRO A 61 11.16 -4.96 -5.56
N THR A 62 10.76 -4.13 -4.59
CA THR A 62 11.10 -4.31 -3.18
C THR A 62 9.87 -4.11 -2.27
N LEU A 63 9.96 -4.67 -1.07
CA LEU A 63 9.07 -4.37 0.05
C LEU A 63 9.85 -3.64 1.14
N THR A 64 9.34 -2.51 1.59
CA THR A 64 9.84 -1.81 2.78
C THR A 64 8.87 -2.04 3.93
N ALA A 65 9.33 -2.73 4.98
CA ALA A 65 8.53 -3.12 6.12
C ALA A 65 8.53 -2.03 7.22
N TYR A 66 7.35 -1.65 7.68
CA TYR A 66 7.07 -0.78 8.80
C TYR A 66 6.41 -1.61 9.91
N VAL A 67 7.22 -2.19 10.79
CA VAL A 67 6.73 -3.10 11.83
C VAL A 67 6.47 -2.31 13.12
N PRO A 68 5.28 -2.42 13.74
CA PRO A 68 4.99 -1.77 15.01
C PRO A 68 5.72 -2.43 16.18
N ASP A 69 5.84 -1.71 17.28
CA ASP A 69 6.32 -2.28 18.54
C ASP A 69 5.50 -3.52 18.91
N LYS A 70 6.17 -4.58 19.38
CA LYS A 70 5.53 -5.86 19.75
C LYS A 70 4.39 -5.68 20.77
N SER A 71 4.50 -4.70 21.66
CA SER A 71 3.48 -4.38 22.67
C SER A 71 2.19 -3.83 22.07
N LYS A 72 2.27 -3.18 20.89
CA LYS A 72 1.14 -2.56 20.18
C LYS A 72 0.64 -3.40 19.00
N ALA A 73 1.45 -4.37 18.53
CA ALA A 73 1.17 -5.14 17.32
C ALA A 73 -0.18 -5.87 17.41
N THR A 74 -1.04 -5.67 16.42
CA THR A 74 -2.36 -6.32 16.30
C THR A 74 -2.29 -7.71 15.67
N GLY A 75 -1.15 -8.08 15.08
CA GLY A 75 -1.00 -9.27 14.28
C GLY A 75 -1.55 -9.15 12.85
N ALA A 76 -1.99 -7.97 12.45
CA ALA A 76 -2.42 -7.69 11.07
C ALA A 76 -1.30 -7.02 10.27
N GLY A 77 -1.29 -7.24 8.95
CA GLY A 77 -0.38 -6.60 8.01
C GLY A 77 -1.11 -6.06 6.78
N ILE A 78 -0.67 -4.92 6.26
CA ILE A 78 -1.20 -4.31 5.04
C ILE A 78 -0.07 -4.07 4.04
N ILE A 79 -0.14 -4.69 2.88
CA ILE A 79 0.71 -4.36 1.73
C ILE A 79 0.13 -3.10 1.10
N ILE A 80 0.98 -2.16 0.66
CA ILE A 80 0.58 -0.87 0.10
C ILE A 80 1.23 -0.71 -1.27
N ALA A 81 0.43 -0.55 -2.31
CA ALA A 81 0.88 -0.28 -3.67
C ALA A 81 0.57 1.18 -4.04
N PRO A 82 1.57 2.06 -4.13
CA PRO A 82 1.40 3.44 -4.57
C PRO A 82 0.90 3.54 -6.02
N GLY A 83 0.29 4.68 -6.37
CA GLY A 83 -0.05 5.03 -7.75
C GLY A 83 1.07 5.69 -8.52
N GLY A 84 0.78 6.09 -9.76
CA GLY A 84 1.71 6.78 -10.67
C GLY A 84 1.66 6.24 -12.11
N ALA A 85 0.49 5.72 -12.53
CA ALA A 85 0.20 5.30 -13.91
C ALA A 85 1.21 4.29 -14.50
N PHE A 86 1.88 3.49 -13.69
CA PHE A 86 2.95 2.56 -14.08
C PHE A 86 4.17 3.23 -14.75
N VAL A 87 4.33 4.53 -14.62
CA VAL A 87 5.50 5.30 -15.08
C VAL A 87 6.22 6.00 -13.92
N ALA A 88 5.59 6.04 -12.76
CA ALA A 88 6.11 6.58 -11.50
C ALA A 88 5.49 5.85 -10.32
N LEU A 89 6.02 6.06 -9.12
CA LEU A 89 5.40 5.69 -7.85
C LEU A 89 5.41 6.89 -6.91
N ALA A 90 4.24 7.35 -6.46
CA ALA A 90 4.08 8.38 -5.44
C ALA A 90 4.41 7.79 -4.05
N ILE A 91 5.70 7.43 -3.86
CA ILE A 91 6.14 6.52 -2.80
C ILE A 91 5.92 7.08 -1.40
N ASP A 92 5.92 8.40 -1.21
CA ASP A 92 5.66 9.00 0.10
C ASP A 92 4.15 9.11 0.38
N VAL A 93 3.43 9.93 -0.37
CA VAL A 93 2.03 10.28 -0.07
C VAL A 93 1.05 9.09 -0.20
N GLU A 94 1.39 8.08 -0.98
CA GLU A 94 0.57 6.87 -1.19
C GLU A 94 1.25 5.58 -0.70
N GLY A 95 2.40 5.70 -0.05
CA GLY A 95 3.19 4.59 0.47
C GLY A 95 3.66 4.81 1.90
N ASN A 96 4.80 5.51 2.06
CA ASN A 96 5.49 5.66 3.32
C ASN A 96 4.67 6.36 4.41
N GLU A 97 3.89 7.39 4.06
CA GLU A 97 3.04 8.11 5.02
C GLU A 97 1.90 7.23 5.52
N VAL A 98 1.25 6.50 4.61
CA VAL A 98 0.22 5.51 4.96
C VAL A 98 0.79 4.41 5.84
N ALA A 99 1.99 3.91 5.51
CA ALA A 99 2.65 2.87 6.28
C ALA A 99 2.98 3.31 7.71
N ARG A 100 3.53 4.52 7.88
CA ARG A 100 3.78 5.09 9.22
C ARG A 100 2.49 5.29 10.02
N TRP A 101 1.43 5.73 9.35
CA TRP A 101 0.12 5.93 9.98
C TRP A 101 -0.48 4.61 10.51
N LEU A 102 -0.37 3.52 9.75
CA LEU A 102 -0.79 2.17 10.16
C LEU A 102 0.11 1.60 11.26
N GLN A 103 1.43 1.74 11.12
CA GLN A 103 2.41 1.30 12.11
C GLN A 103 2.15 1.91 13.49
N GLN A 104 1.85 3.21 13.55
CA GLN A 104 1.51 3.90 14.80
C GLN A 104 0.27 3.32 15.48
N ARG A 105 -0.61 2.65 14.71
CA ARG A 105 -1.86 2.00 15.18
C ARG A 105 -1.71 0.49 15.39
N GLY A 106 -0.47 -0.01 15.39
CA GLY A 106 -0.19 -1.41 15.68
C GLY A 106 -0.37 -2.36 14.50
N ILE A 107 -0.59 -1.86 13.28
CA ILE A 107 -0.73 -2.64 12.08
C ILE A 107 0.61 -2.61 11.32
N ALA A 108 1.19 -3.77 11.03
CA ALA A 108 2.37 -3.84 10.19
C ALA A 108 2.04 -3.39 8.76
N ALA A 109 2.90 -2.60 8.14
CA ALA A 109 2.68 -2.12 6.79
C ALA A 109 3.89 -2.37 5.91
N PHE A 110 3.65 -2.69 4.65
CA PHE A 110 4.66 -3.13 3.69
C PHE A 110 4.51 -2.34 2.41
N VAL A 111 5.35 -1.33 2.21
CA VAL A 111 5.30 -0.51 0.98
C VAL A 111 5.93 -1.28 -0.16
N LEU A 112 5.14 -1.58 -1.17
CA LEU A 112 5.56 -2.27 -2.38
C LEU A 112 6.01 -1.26 -3.44
N LYS A 113 7.31 -1.24 -3.72
CA LYS A 113 7.88 -0.60 -4.88
C LYS A 113 7.88 -1.62 -6.03
N TYR A 114 6.78 -1.66 -6.79
CA TYR A 114 6.61 -2.62 -7.90
C TYR A 114 7.23 -2.11 -9.20
N ARG A 115 7.48 -3.01 -10.16
CA ARG A 115 8.04 -2.68 -11.47
C ARG A 115 7.11 -1.77 -12.26
N ILE A 116 7.70 -0.76 -12.87
CA ILE A 116 7.04 0.20 -13.73
C ILE A 116 7.83 0.39 -15.02
N THR A 117 7.16 0.82 -16.08
CA THR A 117 7.81 1.06 -17.38
C THR A 117 8.79 2.22 -17.33
N GLU A 118 9.73 2.23 -18.27
CA GLU A 118 10.70 3.32 -18.39
C GLU A 118 10.00 4.66 -18.67
N LYS A 119 10.31 5.66 -17.85
CA LYS A 119 9.83 7.02 -18.01
C LYS A 119 10.55 7.71 -19.16
N LYS A 120 9.82 7.99 -20.24
CA LYS A 120 10.31 8.73 -21.41
C LYS A 120 9.56 10.05 -21.56
N GLY A 121 10.28 11.15 -21.46
CA GLY A 121 9.69 12.50 -21.57
C GLY A 121 8.83 12.89 -20.34
N GLU A 122 7.99 13.91 -20.51
CA GLU A 122 7.11 14.46 -19.47
C GLU A 122 5.72 13.78 -19.47
N GLY A 123 5.03 13.85 -18.35
CA GLY A 123 3.66 13.33 -18.22
C GLY A 123 3.54 11.79 -18.34
N ILE A 124 2.33 11.33 -18.62
CA ILE A 124 2.02 9.94 -18.95
C ILE A 124 2.15 9.78 -20.46
N PRO A 125 2.91 8.79 -20.98
CA PRO A 125 3.07 8.61 -22.42
C PRO A 125 1.71 8.42 -23.12
N ALA A 126 1.50 9.14 -24.21
CA ALA A 126 0.31 8.94 -25.03
C ALA A 126 0.30 7.51 -25.59
N GLY A 127 -0.85 6.82 -25.47
CA GLY A 127 -0.99 5.44 -25.94
C GLY A 127 -0.37 4.38 -25.02
N LEU A 128 -0.03 4.71 -23.78
CA LEU A 128 0.42 3.71 -22.79
C LEU A 128 -0.65 2.63 -22.64
N ASN A 129 -0.29 1.39 -22.98
CA ASN A 129 -1.18 0.24 -22.84
C ASN A 129 -1.19 -0.23 -21.37
N MET A 130 -2.21 0.19 -20.64
CA MET A 130 -2.34 -0.12 -19.19
C MET A 130 -2.45 -1.62 -18.92
N ASP A 131 -3.06 -2.40 -19.84
CA ASP A 131 -3.18 -3.84 -19.68
C ASP A 131 -1.81 -4.55 -19.80
N GLU A 132 -0.92 -4.02 -20.64
CA GLU A 132 0.42 -4.58 -20.79
C GLU A 132 1.35 -4.20 -19.63
N VAL A 133 1.38 -2.92 -19.25
CA VAL A 133 2.31 -2.46 -18.21
C VAL A 133 1.89 -2.91 -16.81
N SER A 134 0.60 -3.09 -16.57
CA SER A 134 0.10 -3.55 -15.26
C SER A 134 0.48 -4.99 -14.93
N LYS A 135 0.73 -5.85 -15.93
CA LYS A 135 1.10 -7.26 -15.74
C LYS A 135 2.29 -7.44 -14.81
N PHE A 136 3.30 -6.57 -14.93
CA PHE A 136 4.50 -6.63 -14.10
C PHE A 136 4.20 -6.24 -12.65
N GLY A 137 3.48 -5.12 -12.45
CA GLY A 137 3.05 -4.69 -11.12
C GLY A 137 2.13 -5.71 -10.45
N ILE A 138 1.19 -6.32 -11.19
CA ILE A 138 0.29 -7.37 -10.67
C ILE A 138 1.10 -8.61 -10.24
N ALA A 139 2.06 -9.04 -11.07
CA ALA A 139 2.94 -10.16 -10.71
C ALA A 139 3.75 -9.86 -9.43
N ASP A 140 4.26 -8.64 -9.30
CA ASP A 140 4.97 -8.18 -8.09
C ASP A 140 4.05 -8.09 -6.89
N GLY A 141 2.80 -7.65 -7.05
CA GLY A 141 1.78 -7.63 -6.01
C GLY A 141 1.45 -9.02 -5.47
N ILE A 142 1.28 -10.00 -6.35
CA ILE A 142 1.07 -11.41 -5.99
C ILE A 142 2.31 -11.97 -5.27
N GLN A 143 3.49 -11.66 -5.77
CA GLN A 143 4.74 -12.09 -5.13
C GLN A 143 4.92 -11.44 -3.75
N ALA A 144 4.54 -10.16 -3.59
CA ALA A 144 4.57 -9.48 -2.30
C ALA A 144 3.69 -10.18 -1.25
N ILE A 145 2.49 -10.63 -1.63
CA ILE A 145 1.62 -11.41 -0.72
C ILE A 145 2.32 -12.69 -0.27
N LYS A 146 2.99 -13.42 -1.18
CA LYS A 146 3.75 -14.63 -0.84
C LYS A 146 4.89 -14.33 0.11
N VAL A 147 5.68 -13.29 -0.18
CA VAL A 147 6.83 -12.88 0.66
C VAL A 147 6.37 -12.46 2.04
N VAL A 148 5.31 -11.65 2.16
CA VAL A 148 4.79 -11.24 3.48
C VAL A 148 4.29 -12.45 4.26
N ARG A 149 3.64 -13.41 3.63
CA ARG A 149 3.22 -14.66 4.29
C ARG A 149 4.40 -15.51 4.75
N GLN A 150 5.46 -15.62 3.95
CA GLN A 150 6.66 -16.38 4.29
C GLN A 150 7.40 -15.79 5.51
N HIS A 151 7.44 -14.48 5.61
CA HIS A 151 8.12 -13.75 6.70
C HIS A 151 7.16 -13.29 7.82
N ALA A 152 5.91 -13.71 7.80
CA ALA A 152 4.87 -13.21 8.69
C ALA A 152 5.24 -13.35 10.19
N SER A 153 5.85 -14.47 10.59
CA SER A 153 6.29 -14.69 11.97
C SER A 153 7.40 -13.73 12.42
N GLU A 154 8.30 -13.32 11.51
CA GLU A 154 9.40 -12.39 11.79
C GLU A 154 8.85 -11.01 12.12
N TRP A 155 7.75 -10.62 11.47
CA TRP A 155 7.10 -9.32 11.61
C TRP A 155 5.91 -9.33 12.60
N GLY A 156 5.66 -10.47 13.26
CA GLY A 156 4.54 -10.61 14.20
C GLY A 156 3.17 -10.50 13.54
N VAL A 157 3.05 -10.91 12.27
CA VAL A 157 1.82 -10.89 11.46
C VAL A 157 1.26 -12.30 11.34
N ALA A 158 -0.06 -12.46 11.42
CA ALA A 158 -0.73 -13.71 11.11
C ALA A 158 -0.88 -13.86 9.58
N PRO A 159 -0.50 -15.01 8.98
CA PRO A 159 -0.50 -15.18 7.51
C PRO A 159 -1.87 -15.06 6.86
N ASP A 160 -2.94 -15.23 7.60
CA ASP A 160 -4.34 -15.09 7.20
C ASP A 160 -4.91 -13.68 7.44
N ARG A 161 -4.11 -12.77 8.01
CA ARG A 161 -4.47 -11.37 8.31
C ARG A 161 -3.61 -10.39 7.52
N ILE A 162 -3.43 -10.64 6.22
CA ILE A 162 -2.66 -9.80 5.31
C ILE A 162 -3.60 -9.15 4.31
N GLY A 163 -3.79 -7.85 4.43
CA GLY A 163 -4.55 -7.01 3.51
C GLY A 163 -3.68 -6.43 2.39
N PHE A 164 -4.33 -5.93 1.35
CA PHE A 164 -3.66 -5.23 0.26
C PHE A 164 -4.41 -3.93 -0.06
N LEU A 165 -3.75 -2.81 0.10
CA LEU A 165 -4.21 -1.46 -0.20
C LEU A 165 -3.48 -0.92 -1.43
N GLY A 166 -4.19 -0.31 -2.37
CA GLY A 166 -3.56 0.32 -3.53
C GLY A 166 -4.24 1.60 -3.96
N PHE A 167 -3.46 2.48 -4.59
CA PHE A 167 -3.87 3.80 -5.04
C PHE A 167 -3.74 3.91 -6.55
N SER A 168 -4.76 4.41 -7.26
CA SER A 168 -4.69 4.64 -8.70
C SER A 168 -4.17 3.41 -9.47
N ALA A 169 -3.02 3.48 -10.12
CA ALA A 169 -2.36 2.33 -10.75
C ALA A 169 -2.06 1.19 -9.75
N GLY A 170 -1.72 1.51 -8.49
CA GLY A 170 -1.58 0.53 -7.42
C GLY A 170 -2.89 -0.20 -7.10
N ALA A 171 -4.05 0.45 -7.28
CA ALA A 171 -5.34 -0.21 -7.16
C ALA A 171 -5.60 -1.21 -8.31
N MET A 172 -5.00 -1.02 -9.50
CA MET A 172 -4.97 -2.07 -10.53
C MET A 172 -4.15 -3.27 -10.07
N VAL A 173 -3.01 -3.05 -9.41
CA VAL A 173 -2.20 -4.12 -8.83
C VAL A 173 -3.01 -4.91 -7.80
N VAL A 174 -3.70 -4.22 -6.90
CA VAL A 174 -4.59 -4.83 -5.91
C VAL A 174 -5.70 -5.62 -6.57
N SER A 175 -6.42 -5.03 -7.52
CA SER A 175 -7.51 -5.71 -8.21
C SER A 175 -7.03 -6.94 -9.00
N GLY A 176 -5.86 -6.86 -9.64
CA GLY A 176 -5.24 -8.00 -10.31
C GLY A 176 -4.90 -9.16 -9.37
N ALA A 177 -4.42 -8.88 -8.16
CA ALA A 177 -4.20 -9.89 -7.12
C ALA A 177 -5.51 -10.42 -6.53
N LEU A 178 -6.49 -9.55 -6.28
CA LEU A 178 -7.81 -9.88 -5.75
C LEU A 178 -8.57 -10.86 -6.64
N LEU A 179 -8.48 -10.67 -7.96
CA LEU A 179 -9.25 -11.42 -8.95
C LEU A 179 -8.55 -12.71 -9.43
N GLN A 180 -7.43 -13.10 -8.84
CA GLN A 180 -6.77 -14.37 -9.18
C GLN A 180 -7.73 -15.56 -9.00
N PRO A 181 -7.71 -16.54 -9.90
CA PRO A 181 -8.51 -17.77 -9.76
C PRO A 181 -8.16 -18.54 -8.49
N ASP A 182 -6.87 -18.62 -8.16
CA ASP A 182 -6.39 -19.28 -6.96
C ASP A 182 -6.53 -18.38 -5.73
N ASN A 183 -7.40 -18.80 -4.80
CA ASN A 183 -7.64 -18.07 -3.56
C ASN A 183 -6.40 -17.90 -2.68
N SER A 184 -5.42 -18.83 -2.78
CA SER A 184 -4.18 -18.75 -2.01
C SER A 184 -3.31 -17.57 -2.40
N LEU A 185 -3.53 -17.00 -3.57
CA LEU A 185 -2.81 -15.83 -4.08
C LEU A 185 -3.48 -14.50 -3.73
N ARG A 186 -4.69 -14.55 -3.14
CA ARG A 186 -5.46 -13.36 -2.80
C ARG A 186 -5.08 -12.83 -1.41
N PRO A 187 -5.21 -11.50 -1.19
CA PRO A 187 -5.13 -10.94 0.16
C PRO A 187 -6.35 -11.36 1.00
N SER A 188 -6.28 -11.23 2.32
CA SER A 188 -7.41 -11.50 3.22
C SER A 188 -8.49 -10.40 3.18
N ILE A 189 -8.10 -9.18 2.86
CA ILE A 189 -8.95 -8.01 2.57
C ILE A 189 -8.28 -7.18 1.48
N ALA A 190 -9.05 -6.43 0.71
CA ALA A 190 -8.53 -5.57 -0.35
C ALA A 190 -9.10 -4.15 -0.25
N ALA A 191 -8.26 -3.14 -0.46
CA ALA A 191 -8.67 -1.74 -0.49
C ALA A 191 -8.16 -1.05 -1.75
N MET A 192 -9.04 -0.31 -2.42
CA MET A 192 -8.76 0.36 -3.69
C MET A 192 -9.19 1.83 -3.59
N ILE A 193 -8.22 2.72 -3.66
CA ILE A 193 -8.41 4.15 -3.53
C ILE A 193 -8.22 4.81 -4.90
N TYR A 194 -9.25 5.50 -5.35
CA TYR A 194 -9.37 6.13 -6.68
C TYR A 194 -8.76 5.29 -7.82
N GLY A 195 -9.12 4.00 -7.85
CA GLY A 195 -8.64 3.08 -8.88
C GLY A 195 -9.32 1.72 -8.84
N GLY A 196 -8.93 0.86 -9.77
CA GLY A 196 -9.45 -0.48 -9.99
C GLY A 196 -8.96 -1.01 -11.34
N PRO A 197 -9.54 -2.08 -11.89
CA PRO A 197 -9.23 -2.55 -13.23
C PRO A 197 -9.42 -1.46 -14.27
N PHE A 198 -8.55 -1.40 -15.26
CA PHE A 198 -8.65 -0.48 -16.38
C PHE A 198 -8.96 -1.28 -17.66
N GLY A 199 -9.48 -0.64 -18.70
CA GLY A 199 -9.79 -1.31 -19.96
C GLY A 199 -11.00 -2.24 -19.89
N VAL A 200 -10.81 -3.48 -20.29
CA VAL A 200 -11.89 -4.51 -20.29
C VAL A 200 -12.15 -4.97 -18.87
N MET A 201 -13.43 -4.97 -18.48
CA MET A 201 -13.84 -5.43 -17.16
C MET A 201 -13.54 -6.92 -17.00
N PRO A 202 -12.77 -7.32 -15.98
CA PRO A 202 -12.43 -8.73 -15.76
C PRO A 202 -13.65 -9.52 -15.26
N ASN A 203 -13.60 -10.84 -15.43
CA ASN A 203 -14.55 -11.72 -14.78
C ASN A 203 -14.44 -11.62 -13.27
N ILE A 204 -15.57 -11.45 -12.60
CA ILE A 204 -15.62 -11.35 -11.14
C ILE A 204 -15.86 -12.74 -10.55
N PRO A 205 -14.91 -13.27 -9.74
CA PRO A 205 -15.07 -14.56 -9.08
C PRO A 205 -16.25 -14.55 -8.10
N ALA A 206 -16.95 -15.68 -7.96
CA ALA A 206 -18.11 -15.82 -7.07
C ALA A 206 -17.79 -15.61 -5.58
N LYS A 207 -16.53 -15.80 -5.18
CA LYS A 207 -16.06 -15.58 -3.80
C LYS A 207 -14.86 -14.67 -3.81
N LEU A 208 -14.97 -13.52 -3.17
CA LEU A 208 -13.90 -12.55 -2.94
C LEU A 208 -13.82 -12.21 -1.44
N PRO A 209 -12.64 -11.81 -0.94
CA PRO A 209 -12.50 -11.26 0.41
C PRO A 209 -13.26 -9.93 0.56
N PRO A 210 -13.45 -9.42 1.78
CA PRO A 210 -13.99 -8.10 2.01
C PRO A 210 -13.21 -7.02 1.26
N MET A 211 -13.93 -6.03 0.74
CA MET A 211 -13.36 -4.96 -0.09
C MET A 211 -13.78 -3.59 0.42
N PHE A 212 -12.82 -2.66 0.44
CA PHE A 212 -13.02 -1.24 0.68
C PHE A 212 -12.69 -0.45 -0.58
N MET A 213 -13.50 0.55 -0.91
CA MET A 213 -13.27 1.44 -2.04
C MET A 213 -13.50 2.90 -1.62
N ALA A 214 -12.66 3.81 -2.09
CA ALA A 214 -12.84 5.24 -1.84
C ALA A 214 -12.43 6.06 -3.07
N TRP A 215 -13.27 7.04 -3.45
CA TRP A 215 -12.99 7.94 -4.59
C TRP A 215 -13.74 9.25 -4.46
N ALA A 216 -13.34 10.25 -5.25
CA ALA A 216 -14.05 11.53 -5.36
C ALA A 216 -14.87 11.59 -6.65
N GLN A 217 -16.03 12.26 -6.61
CA GLN A 217 -16.89 12.42 -7.77
C GLN A 217 -16.36 13.39 -8.83
N ASP A 218 -15.45 14.26 -8.42
CA ASP A 218 -14.74 15.21 -9.28
C ASP A 218 -13.40 14.68 -9.83
N ASP A 219 -13.15 13.35 -9.73
CA ASP A 219 -11.99 12.69 -10.33
C ASP A 219 -12.11 12.66 -11.86
N PRO A 220 -11.28 13.45 -12.59
CA PRO A 220 -11.40 13.55 -14.05
C PRO A 220 -10.77 12.36 -14.80
N LEU A 221 -10.03 11.49 -14.11
CA LEU A 221 -9.19 10.48 -14.77
C LEU A 221 -9.84 9.09 -14.78
N VAL A 222 -10.39 8.64 -13.67
CA VAL A 222 -10.75 7.22 -13.49
C VAL A 222 -12.16 6.98 -12.97
N LEU A 223 -12.95 8.03 -12.70
CA LEU A 223 -14.28 7.91 -12.11
C LEU A 223 -15.17 6.90 -12.84
N ALA A 224 -15.26 6.98 -14.17
CA ALA A 224 -16.10 6.09 -14.95
C ALA A 224 -15.68 4.60 -14.81
N GLN A 225 -14.39 4.32 -14.69
CA GLN A 225 -13.89 2.95 -14.53
C GLN A 225 -14.14 2.42 -13.13
N ILE A 226 -14.00 3.25 -12.11
CA ILE A 226 -14.28 2.87 -10.72
C ILE A 226 -15.76 2.51 -10.56
N ILE A 227 -16.66 3.32 -11.11
CA ILE A 227 -18.11 3.07 -11.06
C ILE A 227 -18.43 1.75 -11.75
N LYS A 228 -17.89 1.52 -12.96
CA LYS A 228 -18.09 0.26 -13.69
C LYS A 228 -17.63 -0.95 -12.90
N PHE A 229 -16.47 -0.86 -12.23
CA PHE A 229 -15.96 -1.96 -11.42
C PHE A 229 -16.79 -2.19 -10.17
N TYR A 230 -17.18 -1.12 -9.47
CA TYR A 230 -18.09 -1.21 -8.33
C TYR A 230 -19.41 -1.88 -8.69
N ASP A 231 -20.01 -1.47 -9.83
CA ASP A 231 -21.27 -2.06 -10.31
C ASP A 231 -21.11 -3.53 -10.71
N ALA A 232 -19.97 -3.90 -11.34
CA ALA A 232 -19.67 -5.28 -11.68
C ALA A 232 -19.52 -6.16 -10.43
N LEU A 233 -18.87 -5.67 -9.38
CA LEU A 233 -18.78 -6.37 -8.08
C LEU A 233 -20.16 -6.58 -7.48
N ARG A 234 -21.02 -5.55 -7.48
CA ARG A 234 -22.38 -5.64 -6.96
C ARG A 234 -23.25 -6.60 -7.79
N ALA A 235 -23.15 -6.55 -9.10
CA ALA A 235 -23.88 -7.44 -10.00
C ALA A 235 -23.47 -8.92 -9.79
N ALA A 236 -22.21 -9.18 -9.41
CA ALA A 236 -21.72 -10.50 -9.03
C ALA A 236 -22.09 -10.92 -7.59
N GLY A 237 -22.88 -10.10 -6.87
CA GLY A 237 -23.37 -10.39 -5.52
C GLY A 237 -22.43 -9.98 -4.38
N HIS A 238 -21.31 -9.31 -4.67
CA HIS A 238 -20.41 -8.78 -3.65
C HIS A 238 -20.93 -7.48 -3.02
N LYS A 239 -20.44 -7.14 -1.85
CA LYS A 239 -20.83 -5.95 -1.09
C LYS A 239 -19.58 -5.16 -0.68
N PRO A 240 -18.86 -4.51 -1.63
CA PRO A 240 -17.75 -3.65 -1.26
C PRO A 240 -18.26 -2.47 -0.43
N GLU A 241 -17.58 -2.16 0.65
CA GLU A 241 -17.80 -0.88 1.34
C GLU A 241 -17.23 0.24 0.48
N ALA A 242 -18.03 1.29 0.22
CA ALA A 242 -17.63 2.37 -0.66
C ALA A 242 -17.85 3.74 -0.01
N HIS A 243 -16.82 4.58 -0.02
CA HIS A 243 -16.83 5.96 0.43
C HIS A 243 -16.66 6.89 -0.76
N ILE A 244 -17.72 7.64 -1.06
CA ILE A 244 -17.80 8.53 -2.22
C ILE A 244 -17.76 9.96 -1.72
N PHE A 245 -16.66 10.66 -2.01
CA PHE A 245 -16.47 12.06 -1.64
C PHE A 245 -16.98 12.96 -2.76
N GLY A 246 -17.64 14.09 -2.42
CA GLY A 246 -18.11 15.04 -3.42
C GLY A 246 -16.95 15.70 -4.19
N THR A 247 -15.85 15.97 -3.45
CA THR A 247 -14.64 16.63 -3.98
C THR A 247 -13.39 15.98 -3.41
N GLY A 248 -12.26 16.13 -4.10
CA GLY A 248 -10.96 15.58 -3.74
C GLY A 248 -10.06 15.38 -4.96
N GLY A 249 -10.66 15.28 -6.14
CA GLY A 249 -9.97 15.02 -7.39
C GLY A 249 -9.31 13.65 -7.41
N HIS A 250 -8.33 13.47 -8.30
CA HIS A 250 -7.50 12.28 -8.37
C HIS A 250 -6.24 12.41 -7.50
N GLY A 251 -5.82 11.32 -6.86
CA GLY A 251 -4.54 11.27 -6.16
C GLY A 251 -4.53 12.05 -4.84
N PHE A 252 -5.62 12.06 -4.08
CA PHE A 252 -5.64 12.76 -2.79
C PHE A 252 -4.70 12.12 -1.75
N GLY A 253 -4.49 10.79 -1.74
CA GLY A 253 -3.53 10.11 -0.86
C GLY A 253 -3.59 10.61 0.59
N MET A 254 -2.43 10.88 1.17
CA MET A 254 -2.31 11.48 2.52
C MET A 254 -2.26 13.02 2.50
N ARG A 255 -2.44 13.65 1.32
CA ARG A 255 -2.46 15.12 1.24
C ARG A 255 -3.64 15.71 2.00
N LYS A 256 -3.41 16.88 2.59
CA LYS A 256 -4.48 17.67 3.21
C LYS A 256 -4.92 18.78 2.27
N GLN A 257 -6.14 18.68 1.76
CA GLN A 257 -6.71 19.57 0.76
C GLN A 257 -7.85 20.44 1.33
N GLY A 258 -8.25 20.17 2.59
CA GLY A 258 -9.41 20.82 3.23
C GLY A 258 -10.74 20.26 2.73
N THR A 259 -10.75 19.06 2.15
CA THR A 259 -11.95 18.36 1.66
C THR A 259 -12.27 17.16 2.54
N SER A 260 -13.49 16.63 2.43
CA SER A 260 -13.90 15.43 3.18
C SER A 260 -13.07 14.19 2.80
N SER A 261 -12.46 14.16 1.60
CA SER A 261 -11.56 13.10 1.19
C SER A 261 -10.28 12.99 2.04
N ASP A 262 -9.92 14.04 2.78
CA ASP A 262 -8.80 14.02 3.74
C ASP A 262 -8.99 13.00 4.87
N HIS A 263 -10.23 12.51 5.06
CA HIS A 263 -10.62 11.53 6.09
C HIS A 263 -10.81 10.11 5.57
N TRP A 264 -10.42 9.82 4.33
CA TRP A 264 -10.56 8.48 3.77
C TRP A 264 -9.85 7.42 4.62
N ILE A 265 -8.69 7.77 5.20
CA ILE A 265 -7.88 6.84 5.99
C ILE A 265 -8.53 6.52 7.34
N ASP A 266 -9.28 7.46 7.93
CA ASP A 266 -10.05 7.22 9.14
C ASP A 266 -11.22 6.26 8.85
N ALA A 267 -11.92 6.45 7.73
CA ALA A 267 -12.96 5.53 7.28
C ALA A 267 -12.40 4.11 7.01
N PHE A 268 -11.23 4.03 6.37
CA PHE A 268 -10.52 2.76 6.17
C PHE A 268 -10.15 2.09 7.51
N TYR A 269 -9.73 2.85 8.50
CA TYR A 269 -9.40 2.30 9.81
C TYR A 269 -10.62 1.73 10.54
N TYR A 270 -11.77 2.40 10.52
CA TYR A 270 -13.02 1.87 11.08
C TYR A 270 -13.46 0.60 10.37
N TRP A 271 -13.29 0.55 9.05
CA TRP A 271 -13.54 -0.66 8.29
C TRP A 271 -12.57 -1.80 8.67
N LEU A 272 -11.28 -1.51 8.85
CA LEU A 272 -10.30 -2.47 9.37
C LEU A 272 -10.69 -2.99 10.76
N GLU A 273 -11.23 -2.13 11.63
CA GLU A 273 -11.71 -2.51 12.95
C GLU A 273 -12.90 -3.48 12.86
N ALA A 274 -13.86 -3.19 12.01
CA ALA A 274 -15.02 -4.05 11.76
C ALA A 274 -14.63 -5.44 11.25
N HIS A 275 -13.49 -5.54 10.54
CA HIS A 275 -12.93 -6.80 10.03
C HIS A 275 -11.85 -7.42 10.93
N GLY A 276 -11.66 -6.92 12.15
CA GLY A 276 -10.77 -7.51 13.15
C GLY A 276 -9.28 -7.24 12.93
N PHE A 277 -8.89 -6.25 12.12
CA PHE A 277 -7.48 -5.95 11.83
C PHE A 277 -6.82 -5.01 12.86
N THR A 278 -7.58 -4.43 13.79
CA THR A 278 -7.09 -3.48 14.80
C THR A 278 -6.94 -4.08 16.20
N LYS A 279 -7.31 -5.35 16.38
CA LYS A 279 -7.23 -6.07 17.66
C LYS A 279 -6.42 -7.37 17.49
N ARG A 280 -5.76 -7.80 18.57
CA ARG A 280 -5.12 -9.12 18.68
C ARG A 280 -6.13 -10.24 18.68
#